data_b3c219601721e590c3781f015a5e6277
#
_entry.id   b3c219601721e590c3781f015a5e6277
#
_cell.length_a   1.000
_cell.length_b   1.000
_cell.length_c   1.000
_cell.angle_alpha   90.00
_cell.angle_beta   90.00
_cell.angle_gamma   90.00
#
_symmetry.space_group_name_H-M   'P 1'
#
loop_
_entity.id
_entity.type
_entity.pdbx_description
1 polymer ?
#
loop_
_entity_poly.entity_id
_entity_poly.type
_entity_poly.pdbx_seq_one_letter_code
_entity_poly.pdbx_strand_id
1 'polypeptide(L)'
;MERELWPLLFRTVRAVGRDFTQKYKRIPGWVLVVTLLWAALHDRPICWACKADNWKTTRLRPWHLPSPATMSRRVDGVAVGLLWCAVEEQLRALSAHVPGLIAFLDGKPLPVGGCTKDPDARYGRGAGVMAKGYKLHAVWSYGPLPENWEMTPLNAEEGVVAQRLIPQLRGTGYLLADGNYDVNTLYNLAGRQQYQLVTPMPKAAPGRRRQSPQRLHSIEMVGRPFGADLYNCRIAIEESFANATSFGGGLSPLPAWVRGLDRVRTWVWAKLLINAVRVLKKQALRHL
;
A
#
# COMPACT_ATOMS: atom_id res chain seq x y z
N MET A 1 4.25 -14.37 15.78
CA MET A 1 3.95 -13.15 14.98
C MET A 1 3.73 -11.93 15.87
N GLU A 2 2.70 -11.87 16.73
CA GLU A 2 2.45 -10.72 17.63
C GLU A 2 3.68 -10.33 18.45
N ARG A 3 4.24 -11.27 19.25
CA ARG A 3 5.40 -11.02 20.10
C ARG A 3 6.63 -10.49 19.33
N GLU A 4 6.69 -10.74 18.07
CA GLU A 4 7.80 -10.35 17.21
C GLU A 4 7.60 -9.01 16.52
N LEU A 5 6.41 -8.72 16.01
CA LEU A 5 6.12 -7.53 15.22
C LEU A 5 5.72 -6.35 16.10
N TRP A 6 4.95 -6.62 17.16
CA TRP A 6 4.36 -5.58 17.99
C TRP A 6 5.37 -4.64 18.64
N PRO A 7 6.48 -5.12 19.22
CA PRO A 7 7.45 -4.23 19.86
C PRO A 7 8.03 -3.16 18.92
N LEU A 8 8.31 -3.53 17.67
CA LEU A 8 8.83 -2.58 16.69
C LEU A 8 7.75 -1.59 16.26
N LEU A 9 6.56 -2.07 15.89
CA LEU A 9 5.41 -1.21 15.55
C LEU A 9 5.12 -0.19 16.66
N PHE A 10 4.94 -0.67 17.88
CA PHE A 10 4.61 0.18 19.02
C PHE A 10 5.68 1.25 19.29
N ARG A 11 6.95 0.85 19.30
CA ARG A 11 8.08 1.76 19.58
C ARG A 11 8.22 2.81 18.48
N THR A 12 8.12 2.41 17.21
CA THR A 12 8.20 3.34 16.06
C THR A 12 7.08 4.36 16.11
N VAL A 13 5.82 3.91 16.24
CA VAL A 13 4.67 4.84 16.29
C VAL A 13 4.75 5.76 17.51
N ARG A 14 5.16 5.26 18.67
CA ARG A 14 5.31 6.06 19.88
C ARG A 14 6.45 7.08 19.77
N ALA A 15 7.58 6.71 19.18
CA ALA A 15 8.71 7.60 18.98
C ALA A 15 8.33 8.77 18.07
N VAL A 16 7.85 8.46 16.86
CA VAL A 16 7.37 9.46 15.89
C VAL A 16 6.24 10.31 16.48
N GLY A 17 5.29 9.68 17.17
CA GLY A 17 4.12 10.35 17.72
C GLY A 17 4.39 11.36 18.82
N ARG A 18 5.58 11.37 19.42
CA ARG A 18 5.98 12.40 20.39
C ARG A 18 6.08 13.78 19.75
N ASP A 19 6.51 13.84 18.50
CA ASP A 19 6.67 15.08 17.74
C ASP A 19 5.34 15.63 17.24
N PHE A 20 4.29 14.79 17.23
CA PHE A 20 2.92 15.10 16.82
C PHE A 20 1.98 15.36 18.01
N THR A 21 2.49 15.73 19.17
CA THR A 21 1.65 16.00 20.35
C THR A 21 0.81 17.24 20.15
N GLN A 22 -0.53 17.06 20.18
CA GLN A 22 -1.47 18.16 20.22
C GLN A 22 -1.65 18.60 21.68
N LYS A 23 -1.31 19.86 21.98
CA LYS A 23 -1.63 20.47 23.27
C LYS A 23 -3.12 20.26 23.58
N TYR A 24 -3.45 19.92 24.84
CA TYR A 24 -4.83 19.78 25.36
C TYR A 24 -5.63 18.54 24.90
N LYS A 25 -5.06 17.54 24.22
CA LYS A 25 -5.80 16.30 23.94
C LYS A 25 -5.42 15.18 24.89
N ARG A 26 -6.40 14.72 25.68
CA ARG A 26 -6.24 13.59 26.60
C ARG A 26 -5.76 12.31 25.91
N ILE A 27 -6.17 12.08 24.66
CA ILE A 27 -5.74 10.95 23.82
C ILE A 27 -4.91 11.52 22.66
N PRO A 28 -3.58 11.36 22.66
CA PRO A 28 -2.70 11.77 21.56
C PRO A 28 -2.94 10.97 20.28
N GLY A 29 -2.56 11.51 19.12
CA GLY A 29 -2.72 10.84 17.81
C GLY A 29 -2.06 9.48 17.72
N TRP A 30 -0.85 9.33 18.28
CA TRP A 30 -0.14 8.05 18.26
C TRP A 30 -0.89 6.92 18.97
N VAL A 31 -1.70 7.22 19.98
CA VAL A 31 -2.55 6.24 20.66
C VAL A 31 -3.63 5.71 19.73
N LEU A 32 -4.20 6.57 18.87
CA LEU A 32 -5.21 6.15 17.88
C LEU A 32 -4.56 5.20 16.86
N VAL A 33 -3.37 5.56 16.34
CA VAL A 33 -2.62 4.73 15.39
C VAL A 33 -2.27 3.37 16.00
N VAL A 34 -1.71 3.34 17.21
CA VAL A 34 -1.38 2.11 17.93
C VAL A 34 -2.63 1.24 18.18
N THR A 35 -3.75 1.85 18.56
CA THR A 35 -5.01 1.12 18.78
C THR A 35 -5.53 0.48 17.48
N LEU A 36 -5.46 1.20 16.36
CA LEU A 36 -5.83 0.65 15.07
C LEU A 36 -4.88 -0.48 14.62
N LEU A 37 -3.56 -0.28 14.76
CA LEU A 37 -2.58 -1.32 14.44
C LEU A 37 -2.78 -2.60 15.26
N TRP A 38 -3.14 -2.45 16.53
CA TRP A 38 -3.46 -3.60 17.40
C TRP A 38 -4.69 -4.36 16.90
N ALA A 39 -5.77 -3.63 16.56
CA ALA A 39 -6.96 -4.22 15.96
C ALA A 39 -6.65 -4.93 14.63
N ALA A 40 -5.87 -4.28 13.76
CA ALA A 40 -5.49 -4.82 12.46
C ALA A 40 -4.56 -6.04 12.56
N LEU A 41 -3.63 -6.06 13.51
CA LEU A 41 -2.73 -7.19 13.75
C LEU A 41 -3.50 -8.46 14.16
N HIS A 42 -4.60 -8.29 14.87
CA HIS A 42 -5.44 -9.38 15.37
C HIS A 42 -6.67 -9.67 14.49
N ASP A 43 -6.84 -9.00 13.36
CA ASP A 43 -8.05 -9.08 12.53
C ASP A 43 -9.34 -8.91 13.34
N ARG A 44 -9.38 -7.86 14.18
CA ARG A 44 -10.51 -7.54 15.05
C ARG A 44 -11.05 -6.14 14.77
N PRO A 45 -12.35 -5.89 15.04
CA PRO A 45 -12.90 -4.56 14.95
C PRO A 45 -12.16 -3.56 15.85
N ILE A 46 -12.07 -2.30 15.46
CA ILE A 46 -11.38 -1.26 16.24
C ILE A 46 -11.92 -1.16 17.67
N CYS A 47 -13.22 -1.33 17.87
CA CYS A 47 -13.83 -1.31 19.20
C CYS A 47 -13.30 -2.41 20.13
N TRP A 48 -12.83 -3.53 19.60
CA TRP A 48 -12.18 -4.58 20.36
C TRP A 48 -10.86 -4.07 20.98
N ALA A 49 -10.04 -3.35 20.22
CA ALA A 49 -8.79 -2.79 20.70
C ALA A 49 -8.95 -1.62 21.69
N CYS A 50 -10.16 -1.06 21.80
CA CYS A 50 -10.47 -0.03 22.80
C CYS A 50 -10.67 -0.60 24.23
N LYS A 51 -10.68 -1.92 24.40
CA LYS A 51 -10.88 -2.61 25.69
C LYS A 51 -9.55 -3.08 26.25
N ALA A 52 -9.23 -2.71 27.50
CA ALA A 52 -7.96 -3.07 28.16
C ALA A 52 -7.74 -4.59 28.27
N ASP A 53 -8.82 -5.37 28.43
CA ASP A 53 -8.75 -6.83 28.50
C ASP A 53 -8.15 -7.49 27.27
N ASN A 54 -8.24 -6.85 26.13
CA ASN A 54 -7.71 -7.35 24.86
C ASN A 54 -6.22 -7.05 24.63
N TRP A 55 -5.54 -6.51 25.66
CA TRP A 55 -4.10 -6.20 25.63
C TRP A 55 -3.31 -7.03 26.66
N LYS A 56 -3.89 -8.10 27.21
CA LYS A 56 -3.26 -8.91 28.26
C LYS A 56 -2.01 -9.64 27.80
N THR A 57 -1.85 -9.88 26.50
CA THR A 57 -0.72 -10.58 25.90
C THR A 57 0.54 -9.71 25.77
N THR A 58 0.39 -8.39 25.96
CA THR A 58 1.53 -7.45 25.85
C THR A 58 1.57 -6.45 26.99
N ARG A 59 2.81 -6.06 27.39
CA ARG A 59 3.06 -4.91 28.26
C ARG A 59 3.18 -3.60 27.50
N LEU A 60 3.35 -3.66 26.18
CA LEU A 60 3.48 -2.50 25.29
C LEU A 60 2.09 -2.03 24.84
N ARG A 61 1.43 -1.26 25.70
CA ARG A 61 0.13 -0.66 25.42
C ARG A 61 0.09 0.81 25.83
N PRO A 62 -0.83 1.63 25.26
CA PRO A 62 -1.09 2.96 25.78
C PRO A 62 -1.65 2.90 27.21
N TRP A 63 -1.29 3.87 28.04
CA TRP A 63 -1.81 3.96 29.40
C TRP A 63 -3.34 4.20 29.41
N HIS A 64 -3.79 5.11 28.53
CA HIS A 64 -5.20 5.39 28.32
C HIS A 64 -5.61 4.97 26.91
N LEU A 65 -6.59 4.08 26.81
CA LEU A 65 -7.18 3.66 25.53
C LEU A 65 -8.29 4.63 25.10
N PRO A 66 -8.45 4.89 23.80
CA PRO A 66 -9.56 5.68 23.28
C PRO A 66 -10.87 4.91 23.40
N SER A 67 -11.97 5.62 23.55
CA SER A 67 -13.29 5.02 23.34
C SER A 67 -13.54 4.74 21.85
N PRO A 68 -14.43 3.79 21.49
CA PRO A 68 -14.81 3.57 20.09
C PRO A 68 -15.30 4.83 19.38
N ALA A 69 -16.04 5.69 20.09
CA ALA A 69 -16.50 6.97 19.56
C ALA A 69 -15.35 7.96 19.30
N THR A 70 -14.29 7.95 20.13
CA THR A 70 -13.09 8.75 19.90
C THR A 70 -12.33 8.24 18.68
N MET A 71 -12.21 6.92 18.52
CA MET A 71 -11.61 6.31 17.32
C MET A 71 -12.36 6.74 16.06
N SER A 72 -13.67 6.52 16.01
CA SER A 72 -14.52 6.82 14.85
C SER A 72 -14.43 8.29 14.41
N ARG A 73 -14.32 9.23 15.35
CA ARG A 73 -14.25 10.67 15.03
C ARG A 73 -12.89 11.18 14.63
N ARG A 74 -11.80 10.46 14.97
CA ARG A 74 -10.46 11.04 14.88
C ARG A 74 -9.47 10.23 14.07
N VAL A 75 -9.72 8.94 13.82
CA VAL A 75 -8.74 8.04 13.16
C VAL A 75 -8.46 8.47 11.71
N ASP A 76 -9.46 9.02 11.04
CA ASP A 76 -9.35 9.49 9.64
C ASP A 76 -9.05 11.00 9.55
N GLY A 77 -8.73 11.64 10.68
CA GLY A 77 -8.43 13.08 10.72
C GLY A 77 -7.04 13.41 10.19
N VAL A 78 -6.89 14.63 9.62
CA VAL A 78 -5.65 15.10 8.99
C VAL A 78 -4.41 14.92 9.88
N ALA A 79 -4.51 15.25 11.18
CA ALA A 79 -3.38 15.10 12.11
C ALA A 79 -2.92 13.66 12.30
N VAL A 80 -3.85 12.70 12.22
CA VAL A 80 -3.53 11.26 12.26
C VAL A 80 -2.95 10.83 10.91
N GLY A 81 -3.46 11.35 9.81
CA GLY A 81 -2.91 11.11 8.47
C GLY A 81 -1.44 11.55 8.35
N LEU A 82 -1.09 12.74 8.86
CA LEU A 82 0.29 13.21 8.90
C LEU A 82 1.19 12.30 9.75
N LEU A 83 0.69 11.81 10.87
CA LEU A 83 1.42 10.86 11.71
C LEU A 83 1.64 9.52 10.98
N TRP A 84 0.65 9.02 10.22
CA TRP A 84 0.81 7.85 9.38
C TRP A 84 1.96 8.01 8.38
N CYS A 85 1.99 9.13 7.65
CA CYS A 85 3.07 9.42 6.69
C CYS A 85 4.44 9.46 7.38
N ALA A 86 4.55 10.06 8.56
CA ALA A 86 5.79 10.11 9.32
C ALA A 86 6.23 8.72 9.83
N VAL A 87 5.29 7.85 10.20
CA VAL A 87 5.59 6.46 10.57
C VAL A 87 6.06 5.65 9.35
N GLU A 88 5.45 5.83 8.18
CA GLU A 88 5.94 5.22 6.94
C GLU A 88 7.36 5.64 6.62
N GLU A 89 7.66 6.94 6.69
CA GLU A 89 8.99 7.48 6.44
C GLU A 89 10.03 6.89 7.39
N GLN A 90 9.69 6.80 8.69
CA GLN A 90 10.56 6.16 9.68
C GLN A 90 10.80 4.68 9.38
N LEU A 91 9.77 3.94 8.92
CA LEU A 91 9.94 2.53 8.54
C LEU A 91 10.76 2.37 7.26
N ARG A 92 10.64 3.30 6.29
CA ARG A 92 11.51 3.34 5.12
C ARG A 92 12.96 3.59 5.51
N ALA A 93 13.20 4.55 6.42
CA ALA A 93 14.55 4.87 6.92
C ALA A 93 15.22 3.69 7.68
N LEU A 94 14.43 2.80 8.28
CA LEU A 94 14.95 1.57 8.92
C LEU A 94 15.32 0.48 7.90
N SER A 95 14.92 0.64 6.66
CA SER A 95 15.29 -0.28 5.59
C SER A 95 16.69 0.06 5.05
N ALA A 96 17.53 -0.94 4.87
CA ALA A 96 18.78 -0.79 4.10
C ALA A 96 18.51 -0.63 2.59
N HIS A 97 17.23 -0.59 2.18
CA HIS A 97 16.84 -0.46 0.79
C HIS A 97 17.10 0.97 0.31
N VAL A 98 17.98 1.07 -0.67
CA VAL A 98 18.14 2.29 -1.48
C VAL A 98 17.10 2.20 -2.60
N PRO A 99 16.32 3.27 -2.89
CA PRO A 99 15.42 3.29 -4.04
C PRO A 99 16.16 2.81 -5.28
N GLY A 100 15.73 1.66 -5.82
CA GLY A 100 16.37 1.07 -6.98
C GLY A 100 15.96 1.79 -8.26
N LEU A 101 16.70 1.52 -9.35
CA LEU A 101 16.35 2.00 -10.68
C LEU A 101 15.08 1.35 -11.25
N ILE A 102 14.43 0.46 -10.51
CA ILE A 102 13.25 -0.28 -10.97
C ILE A 102 12.12 -0.09 -9.97
N ALA A 103 11.01 0.43 -10.47
CA ALA A 103 9.72 0.50 -9.78
C ALA A 103 8.67 -0.31 -10.55
N PHE A 104 7.64 -0.75 -9.85
CA PHE A 104 6.58 -1.61 -10.37
C PHE A 104 5.24 -0.97 -10.09
N LEU A 105 4.37 -0.86 -11.10
CA LEU A 105 3.01 -0.34 -10.97
C LEU A 105 2.01 -1.45 -11.26
N ASP A 106 1.12 -1.71 -10.30
CA ASP A 106 0.05 -2.70 -10.47
C ASP A 106 -1.13 -2.43 -9.52
N GLY A 107 -2.25 -3.12 -9.77
CA GLY A 107 -3.48 -3.04 -9.00
C GLY A 107 -3.85 -4.37 -8.33
N LYS A 108 -3.95 -4.41 -7.00
CA LYS A 108 -4.39 -5.58 -6.24
C LYS A 108 -5.88 -5.51 -5.92
N PRO A 109 -6.74 -6.38 -6.49
CA PRO A 109 -8.13 -6.44 -6.12
C PRO A 109 -8.31 -6.96 -4.68
N LEU A 110 -9.22 -6.33 -3.96
CA LEU A 110 -9.64 -6.68 -2.60
C LEU A 110 -11.16 -6.94 -2.62
N PRO A 111 -11.59 -8.16 -2.96
CA PRO A 111 -13.01 -8.48 -3.06
C PRO A 111 -13.67 -8.48 -1.68
N VAL A 112 -14.95 -8.10 -1.66
CA VAL A 112 -15.87 -8.22 -0.54
C VAL A 112 -16.99 -9.19 -0.91
N GLY A 113 -17.73 -9.68 0.08
CA GLY A 113 -18.86 -10.59 -0.20
C GLY A 113 -19.89 -9.94 -1.13
N GLY A 114 -20.38 -10.69 -2.13
CA GLY A 114 -21.33 -10.17 -3.15
C GLY A 114 -22.63 -9.62 -2.57
N CYS A 115 -23.08 -10.14 -1.40
CA CYS A 115 -24.27 -9.68 -0.71
C CYS A 115 -24.06 -8.40 0.13
N THR A 116 -22.89 -7.80 0.10
CA THR A 116 -22.63 -6.58 0.87
C THR A 116 -23.47 -5.40 0.37
N LYS A 117 -24.03 -4.63 1.31
CA LYS A 117 -24.73 -3.35 1.04
C LYS A 117 -23.77 -2.15 1.03
N ASP A 118 -22.45 -2.39 1.03
CA ASP A 118 -21.44 -1.34 0.99
C ASP A 118 -21.61 -0.49 -0.29
N PRO A 119 -21.93 0.80 -0.19
CA PRO A 119 -22.20 1.66 -1.34
C PRO A 119 -20.94 2.02 -2.12
N ASP A 120 -19.76 1.98 -1.47
CA ASP A 120 -18.51 2.34 -2.09
C ASP A 120 -17.85 1.16 -2.82
N ALA A 121 -18.21 -0.07 -2.45
CA ALA A 121 -17.73 -1.25 -3.16
C ALA A 121 -18.46 -1.39 -4.50
N ARG A 122 -17.72 -1.49 -5.60
CA ARG A 122 -18.26 -1.60 -6.96
C ARG A 122 -17.86 -2.92 -7.61
N TYR A 123 -18.63 -3.34 -8.61
CA TYR A 123 -18.29 -4.50 -9.43
C TYR A 123 -17.20 -4.14 -10.43
N GLY A 124 -16.18 -4.97 -10.50
CA GLY A 124 -15.08 -4.83 -11.44
C GLY A 124 -14.35 -6.15 -11.65
N ARG A 125 -13.43 -6.20 -12.58
CA ARG A 125 -12.57 -7.38 -12.77
C ARG A 125 -11.55 -7.47 -11.64
N GLY A 126 -11.52 -8.62 -10.98
CA GLY A 126 -10.55 -8.94 -9.95
C GLY A 126 -10.12 -10.40 -10.05
N ALA A 127 -8.83 -10.68 -10.19
CA ALA A 127 -8.29 -12.04 -10.30
C ALA A 127 -8.97 -12.89 -11.40
N GLY A 128 -9.26 -12.29 -12.56
CA GLY A 128 -9.88 -12.99 -13.71
C GLY A 128 -11.40 -13.13 -13.66
N VAL A 129 -12.06 -12.78 -12.56
CA VAL A 129 -13.51 -12.87 -12.39
C VAL A 129 -14.14 -11.50 -12.05
N MET A 130 -15.44 -11.38 -12.30
CA MET A 130 -16.20 -10.23 -11.82
C MET A 130 -16.46 -10.36 -10.33
N ALA A 131 -16.04 -9.37 -9.55
CA ALA A 131 -16.22 -9.33 -8.11
C ALA A 131 -16.68 -7.94 -7.66
N LYS A 132 -17.36 -7.86 -6.53
CA LYS A 132 -17.64 -6.59 -5.85
C LYS A 132 -16.52 -6.30 -4.85
N GLY A 133 -16.00 -5.07 -4.83
CA GLY A 133 -14.91 -4.76 -3.89
C GLY A 133 -14.20 -3.46 -4.16
N TYR A 134 -12.94 -3.46 -3.78
CA TYR A 134 -12.00 -2.36 -3.86
C TYR A 134 -10.74 -2.80 -4.59
N LYS A 135 -9.90 -1.84 -4.98
CA LYS A 135 -8.58 -2.10 -5.58
C LYS A 135 -7.53 -1.24 -4.89
N LEU A 136 -6.46 -1.86 -4.46
CA LEU A 136 -5.23 -1.19 -4.04
C LEU A 136 -4.35 -1.02 -5.27
N HIS A 137 -4.15 0.21 -5.72
CA HIS A 137 -3.15 0.54 -6.72
C HIS A 137 -1.89 0.97 -6.00
N ALA A 138 -0.74 0.44 -6.40
CA ALA A 138 0.51 0.75 -5.76
C ALA A 138 1.66 0.85 -6.76
N VAL A 139 2.57 1.77 -6.51
CA VAL A 139 3.91 1.74 -7.05
C VAL A 139 4.82 1.17 -5.97
N TRP A 140 5.52 0.11 -6.30
CA TRP A 140 6.43 -0.58 -5.40
C TRP A 140 7.83 -0.61 -5.99
N SER A 141 8.83 -0.54 -5.15
CA SER A 141 10.19 -0.95 -5.43
C SER A 141 10.52 -2.19 -4.59
N TYR A 142 11.78 -2.53 -4.42
CA TYR A 142 12.17 -3.66 -3.55
C TYR A 142 12.10 -3.33 -2.03
N GLY A 143 11.52 -2.19 -1.68
CA GLY A 143 11.38 -1.74 -0.29
C GLY A 143 10.26 -2.45 0.49
N PRO A 144 10.22 -2.24 1.81
CA PRO A 144 9.22 -2.85 2.69
C PRO A 144 7.82 -2.26 2.54
N LEU A 145 7.71 -1.05 1.99
CA LEU A 145 6.48 -0.30 1.75
C LEU A 145 6.39 0.11 0.28
N PRO A 146 5.17 0.28 -0.26
CA PRO A 146 5.02 0.93 -1.56
C PRO A 146 5.55 2.37 -1.52
N GLU A 147 6.09 2.86 -2.62
CA GLU A 147 6.53 4.26 -2.78
C GLU A 147 5.34 5.21 -2.65
N ASN A 148 4.26 4.87 -3.35
CA ASN A 148 2.95 5.50 -3.21
C ASN A 148 1.84 4.51 -3.53
N TRP A 149 0.63 4.81 -3.09
CA TRP A 149 -0.53 3.93 -3.30
C TRP A 149 -1.85 4.69 -3.16
N GLU A 150 -2.89 4.13 -3.75
CA GLU A 150 -4.25 4.66 -3.69
C GLU A 150 -5.27 3.52 -3.58
N MET A 151 -6.32 3.74 -2.78
CA MET A 151 -7.47 2.85 -2.70
C MET A 151 -8.63 3.40 -3.53
N THR A 152 -9.22 2.54 -4.34
CA THR A 152 -10.40 2.89 -5.16
C THR A 152 -11.48 1.81 -5.08
N PRO A 153 -12.72 2.09 -5.50
CA PRO A 153 -13.66 1.05 -5.88
C PRO A 153 -13.07 0.14 -6.97
N LEU A 154 -13.48 -1.14 -7.01
CA LEU A 154 -12.87 -2.14 -7.89
C LEU A 154 -13.01 -1.84 -9.39
N ASN A 155 -14.02 -1.06 -9.77
CA ASN A 155 -14.26 -0.67 -11.17
C ASN A 155 -13.47 0.55 -11.63
N ALA A 156 -12.64 1.14 -10.77
CA ALA A 156 -11.83 2.29 -11.19
C ALA A 156 -10.84 1.88 -12.29
N GLU A 157 -10.70 2.73 -13.28
CA GLU A 157 -9.79 2.53 -14.40
C GLU A 157 -8.34 2.71 -13.95
N GLU A 158 -7.51 1.70 -14.18
CA GLU A 158 -6.11 1.67 -13.72
C GLU A 158 -5.28 2.80 -14.32
N GLY A 159 -5.50 3.12 -15.60
CA GLY A 159 -4.82 4.22 -16.28
C GLY A 159 -5.09 5.59 -15.64
N VAL A 160 -6.33 5.84 -15.21
CA VAL A 160 -6.71 7.09 -14.52
C VAL A 160 -6.04 7.19 -13.15
N VAL A 161 -5.98 6.08 -12.42
CA VAL A 161 -5.29 6.06 -11.11
C VAL A 161 -3.78 6.23 -11.29
N ALA A 162 -3.18 5.58 -12.28
CA ALA A 162 -1.77 5.72 -12.61
C ALA A 162 -1.38 7.18 -12.92
N GLN A 163 -2.26 7.97 -13.56
CA GLN A 163 -2.03 9.40 -13.80
C GLN A 163 -1.85 10.21 -12.50
N ARG A 164 -2.38 9.73 -11.36
CA ARG A 164 -2.20 10.36 -10.04
C ARG A 164 -0.98 9.83 -9.29
N LEU A 165 -0.64 8.55 -9.50
CA LEU A 165 0.48 7.90 -8.80
C LEU A 165 1.83 8.24 -9.45
N ILE A 166 1.93 8.22 -10.78
CA ILE A 166 3.18 8.46 -11.50
C ILE A 166 3.82 9.82 -11.16
N PRO A 167 3.08 10.95 -11.08
CA PRO A 167 3.67 12.24 -10.72
C PRO A 167 4.26 12.32 -9.30
N GLN A 168 3.94 11.35 -8.44
CA GLN A 168 4.46 11.30 -7.08
C GLN A 168 5.74 10.46 -6.95
N LEU A 169 6.21 9.85 -8.04
CA LEU A 169 7.45 9.08 -8.06
C LEU A 169 8.65 9.99 -7.75
N ARG A 170 9.59 9.44 -7.00
CA ARG A 170 10.86 10.08 -6.67
C ARG A 170 12.00 9.26 -7.26
N GLY A 171 13.07 9.94 -7.69
CA GLY A 171 14.22 9.27 -8.32
C GLY A 171 14.07 9.14 -9.83
N THR A 172 14.75 8.17 -10.41
CA THR A 172 14.83 7.95 -11.87
C THR A 172 14.94 6.45 -12.16
N GLY A 173 14.57 6.02 -13.36
CA GLY A 173 14.79 4.65 -13.79
C GLY A 173 13.69 4.05 -14.65
N TYR A 174 13.30 2.84 -14.37
CA TYR A 174 12.29 2.08 -15.11
C TYR A 174 11.04 1.86 -14.26
N LEU A 175 9.87 2.13 -14.84
CA LEU A 175 8.57 1.81 -14.24
C LEU A 175 7.95 0.65 -15.01
N LEU A 176 7.89 -0.54 -14.41
CA LEU A 176 7.35 -1.73 -15.04
C LEU A 176 5.86 -1.87 -14.71
N ALA A 177 5.04 -2.10 -15.73
CA ALA A 177 3.60 -2.26 -15.57
C ALA A 177 3.04 -3.29 -16.54
N ASP A 178 1.80 -3.74 -16.36
CA ASP A 178 1.15 -4.64 -17.30
C ASP A 178 0.59 -3.91 -18.54
N GLY A 179 -0.01 -4.66 -19.48
CA GLY A 179 -0.52 -4.11 -20.73
C GLY A 179 -1.70 -3.15 -20.57
N ASN A 180 -2.38 -3.11 -19.41
CA ASN A 180 -3.46 -2.16 -19.13
C ASN A 180 -2.94 -0.72 -19.00
N TYR A 181 -1.65 -0.57 -18.72
CA TYR A 181 -0.98 0.73 -18.60
C TYR A 181 -0.33 1.20 -19.92
N ASP A 182 -0.50 0.47 -21.04
CA ASP A 182 0.05 0.84 -22.35
C ASP A 182 -0.71 2.01 -22.98
N VAL A 183 -0.60 3.19 -22.40
CA VAL A 183 -1.29 4.42 -22.82
C VAL A 183 -0.29 5.57 -22.98
N ASN A 184 -0.28 6.26 -24.12
CA ASN A 184 0.65 7.36 -24.43
C ASN A 184 0.78 8.40 -23.31
N THR A 185 -0.34 8.76 -22.66
CA THR A 185 -0.34 9.73 -21.56
C THR A 185 0.52 9.27 -20.40
N LEU A 186 0.52 7.97 -20.06
CA LEU A 186 1.30 7.42 -18.95
C LEU A 186 2.79 7.40 -19.27
N TYR A 187 3.17 7.09 -20.50
CA TYR A 187 4.57 7.18 -20.95
C TYR A 187 5.11 8.60 -20.84
N ASN A 188 4.30 9.58 -21.28
CA ASN A 188 4.69 10.99 -21.20
C ASN A 188 4.81 11.47 -19.74
N LEU A 189 3.90 11.02 -18.86
CA LEU A 189 3.96 11.33 -17.43
C LEU A 189 5.20 10.70 -16.77
N ALA A 190 5.45 9.42 -17.04
CA ALA A 190 6.63 8.73 -16.52
C ALA A 190 7.92 9.42 -17.00
N GLY A 191 8.02 9.78 -18.29
CA GLY A 191 9.17 10.50 -18.84
C GLY A 191 9.42 11.85 -18.16
N ARG A 192 8.37 12.60 -17.79
CA ARG A 192 8.50 13.85 -17.02
C ARG A 192 9.08 13.61 -15.63
N GLN A 193 8.83 12.44 -15.05
CA GLN A 193 9.37 12.02 -13.75
C GLN A 193 10.72 11.29 -13.89
N GLN A 194 11.36 11.37 -15.08
CA GLN A 194 12.63 10.69 -15.38
C GLN A 194 12.56 9.16 -15.26
N TYR A 195 11.36 8.59 -15.46
CA TYR A 195 11.15 7.16 -15.54
C TYR A 195 10.81 6.73 -16.96
N GLN A 196 11.39 5.64 -17.43
CA GLN A 196 10.94 4.95 -18.62
C GLN A 196 9.84 3.94 -18.24
N LEU A 197 8.61 4.21 -18.63
CA LEU A 197 7.54 3.21 -18.49
C LEU A 197 7.80 2.06 -19.45
N VAL A 198 7.70 0.82 -18.97
CA VAL A 198 7.91 -0.42 -19.72
C VAL A 198 6.68 -1.30 -19.54
N THR A 199 6.00 -1.61 -20.63
CA THR A 199 4.86 -2.53 -20.67
C THR A 199 5.11 -3.62 -21.71
N PRO A 200 4.42 -4.76 -21.65
CA PRO A 200 4.53 -5.77 -22.69
C PRO A 200 4.02 -5.21 -24.04
N MET A 201 4.62 -5.68 -25.12
CA MET A 201 4.17 -5.28 -26.44
C MET A 201 2.74 -5.77 -26.69
N PRO A 202 1.80 -4.88 -27.06
CA PRO A 202 0.44 -5.31 -27.38
C PRO A 202 0.44 -6.21 -28.64
N LYS A 203 -0.42 -7.23 -28.62
CA LYS A 203 -0.56 -8.19 -29.74
C LYS A 203 -0.96 -7.50 -31.07
N ALA A 204 -1.71 -6.40 -31.01
CA ALA A 204 -2.03 -5.52 -32.10
C ALA A 204 -1.34 -4.17 -31.87
N ALA A 205 -0.14 -3.99 -32.41
CA ALA A 205 0.55 -2.72 -32.33
C ALA A 205 -0.24 -1.68 -33.14
N PRO A 206 -0.82 -0.64 -32.54
CA PRO A 206 -1.34 0.50 -33.29
C PRO A 206 -0.15 1.11 -34.06
N GLY A 207 -0.39 1.55 -35.31
CA GLY A 207 0.64 2.09 -36.19
C GLY A 207 1.54 3.11 -35.46
N ARG A 208 2.81 3.15 -35.81
CA ARG A 208 3.84 4.01 -35.16
C ARG A 208 3.54 5.51 -35.25
N ARG A 209 2.65 5.93 -36.14
CA ARG A 209 2.19 7.31 -36.27
C ARG A 209 1.39 7.74 -35.04
N ARG A 210 1.71 8.89 -34.47
CA ARG A 210 1.07 9.50 -33.27
C ARG A 210 1.36 8.81 -31.92
N GLN A 211 2.38 7.98 -31.84
CA GLN A 211 2.83 7.43 -30.57
C GLN A 211 3.82 8.37 -29.86
N SER A 212 3.82 8.36 -28.53
CA SER A 212 4.84 9.11 -27.79
C SER A 212 6.24 8.54 -28.02
N PRO A 213 7.27 9.36 -28.09
CA PRO A 213 8.67 8.87 -28.22
C PRO A 213 9.04 7.86 -27.13
N GLN A 214 8.58 8.09 -25.89
CA GLN A 214 8.82 7.19 -24.75
C GLN A 214 8.15 5.82 -24.93
N ARG A 215 6.96 5.80 -25.54
CA ARG A 215 6.29 4.52 -25.86
C ARG A 215 7.03 3.77 -26.97
N LEU A 216 7.46 4.47 -28.02
CA LEU A 216 8.23 3.85 -29.11
C LEU A 216 9.55 3.28 -28.56
N HIS A 217 10.22 4.00 -27.66
CA HIS A 217 11.42 3.53 -26.98
C HIS A 217 11.15 2.28 -26.13
N SER A 218 10.04 2.23 -25.39
CA SER A 218 9.64 1.04 -24.65
C SER A 218 9.45 -0.17 -25.55
N ILE A 219 8.73 0.00 -26.67
CA ILE A 219 8.48 -1.08 -27.65
C ILE A 219 9.82 -1.62 -28.21
N GLU A 220 10.73 -0.72 -28.59
CA GLU A 220 12.04 -1.12 -29.10
C GLU A 220 12.86 -1.83 -28.03
N MET A 221 12.85 -1.34 -26.80
CA MET A 221 13.60 -1.90 -25.68
C MET A 221 13.10 -3.30 -25.31
N VAL A 222 11.79 -3.51 -25.18
CA VAL A 222 11.20 -4.83 -24.85
C VAL A 222 11.48 -5.87 -25.96
N GLY A 223 11.65 -5.43 -27.19
CA GLY A 223 12.07 -6.29 -28.32
C GLY A 223 13.53 -6.77 -28.27
N ARG A 224 14.34 -6.27 -27.32
CA ARG A 224 15.75 -6.65 -27.12
C ARG A 224 15.92 -7.54 -25.89
N PRO A 225 16.98 -8.38 -25.81
CA PRO A 225 17.21 -9.25 -24.65
C PRO A 225 17.19 -8.48 -23.31
N PHE A 226 17.92 -7.38 -23.21
CA PHE A 226 17.93 -6.56 -21.99
C PHE A 226 16.52 -6.12 -21.55
N GLY A 227 15.70 -5.67 -22.48
CA GLY A 227 14.34 -5.19 -22.14
C GLY A 227 13.41 -6.34 -21.74
N ALA A 228 13.58 -7.52 -22.31
CA ALA A 228 12.86 -8.71 -21.91
C ALA A 228 13.24 -9.14 -20.48
N ASP A 229 14.54 -9.16 -20.16
CA ASP A 229 15.04 -9.47 -18.82
C ASP A 229 14.59 -8.43 -17.79
N LEU A 230 14.66 -7.14 -18.15
CA LEU A 230 14.16 -6.06 -17.31
C LEU A 230 12.66 -6.24 -17.03
N TYR A 231 11.85 -6.54 -18.05
CA TYR A 231 10.41 -6.73 -17.87
C TYR A 231 10.09 -7.94 -16.97
N ASN A 232 10.90 -8.98 -17.02
CA ASN A 232 10.75 -10.15 -16.15
C ASN A 232 10.90 -9.79 -14.66
N CYS A 233 11.62 -8.71 -14.32
CA CYS A 233 11.70 -8.22 -12.95
C CYS A 233 10.33 -7.82 -12.38
N ARG A 234 9.29 -7.64 -13.23
CA ARG A 234 7.93 -7.28 -12.79
C ARG A 234 7.31 -8.31 -11.82
N ILE A 235 7.78 -9.54 -11.82
CA ILE A 235 7.35 -10.56 -10.86
C ILE A 235 7.50 -10.10 -9.39
N ALA A 236 8.41 -9.18 -9.13
CA ALA A 236 8.64 -8.64 -7.78
C ALA A 236 7.43 -7.89 -7.19
N ILE A 237 6.55 -7.29 -8.03
CA ILE A 237 5.32 -6.67 -7.50
C ILE A 237 4.30 -7.73 -7.08
N GLU A 238 4.21 -8.82 -7.82
CA GLU A 238 3.35 -9.95 -7.46
C GLU A 238 3.81 -10.56 -6.13
N GLU A 239 5.12 -10.70 -5.93
CA GLU A 239 5.71 -11.13 -4.65
C GLU A 239 5.42 -10.12 -3.54
N SER A 240 5.51 -8.81 -3.80
CA SER A 240 5.20 -7.75 -2.83
C SER A 240 3.74 -7.81 -2.40
N PHE A 241 2.80 -7.96 -3.34
CA PHE A 241 1.38 -8.15 -3.03
C PHE A 241 1.13 -9.50 -2.34
N ALA A 242 1.76 -10.58 -2.77
CA ALA A 242 1.65 -11.87 -2.11
C ALA A 242 2.17 -11.80 -0.67
N ASN A 243 3.29 -11.13 -0.45
CA ASN A 243 3.83 -10.88 0.88
C ASN A 243 2.86 -10.07 1.76
N ALA A 244 2.16 -9.09 1.20
CA ALA A 244 1.18 -8.29 1.93
C ALA A 244 -0.14 -9.03 2.22
N THR A 245 -0.49 -10.08 1.45
CA THR A 245 -1.77 -10.77 1.54
C THR A 245 -1.73 -12.14 2.21
N SER A 246 -0.63 -12.87 2.09
CA SER A 246 -0.56 -14.32 2.38
C SER A 246 -0.10 -14.68 3.80
N PHE A 247 -0.01 -13.73 4.74
CA PHE A 247 0.27 -14.03 6.15
C PHE A 247 -0.98 -13.86 7.02
N GLY A 248 -1.04 -14.55 8.15
CA GLY A 248 -2.11 -14.33 9.12
C GLY A 248 -2.15 -12.86 9.56
N GLY A 249 -3.25 -12.17 9.32
CA GLY A 249 -3.34 -10.72 9.48
C GLY A 249 -2.95 -9.91 8.24
N GLY A 250 -2.88 -10.51 7.04
CA GLY A 250 -2.63 -9.82 5.78
C GLY A 250 -3.82 -9.01 5.24
N LEU A 251 -3.67 -8.51 4.01
CA LEU A 251 -4.66 -7.63 3.36
C LEU A 251 -5.96 -8.33 2.99
N SER A 252 -5.93 -9.62 2.69
CA SER A 252 -7.09 -10.36 2.17
C SER A 252 -7.38 -11.60 3.01
N PRO A 253 -8.66 -11.96 3.19
CA PRO A 253 -9.85 -11.20 2.79
C PRO A 253 -10.10 -9.97 3.67
N LEU A 254 -10.78 -8.95 3.12
CA LEU A 254 -11.23 -7.81 3.92
C LEU A 254 -12.27 -8.29 4.95
N PRO A 255 -12.08 -7.98 6.24
CA PRO A 255 -13.04 -8.37 7.28
C PRO A 255 -14.43 -7.78 7.03
N ALA A 256 -15.49 -8.52 7.44
CA ALA A 256 -16.87 -8.12 7.18
C ALA A 256 -17.28 -6.76 7.76
N TRP A 257 -16.60 -6.28 8.78
CA TRP A 257 -16.84 -4.97 9.42
C TRP A 257 -16.06 -3.81 8.79
N VAL A 258 -15.08 -4.07 7.90
CA VAL A 258 -14.33 -3.04 7.19
C VAL A 258 -15.08 -2.72 5.91
N ARG A 259 -15.87 -1.65 5.94
CA ARG A 259 -16.72 -1.20 4.83
C ARG A 259 -16.66 0.32 4.70
N GLY A 260 -16.87 0.82 3.47
CA GLY A 260 -16.69 2.21 3.10
C GLY A 260 -15.23 2.53 2.76
N LEU A 261 -15.01 3.30 1.68
CA LEU A 261 -13.70 3.52 1.06
C LEU A 261 -12.66 4.05 2.08
N ASP A 262 -13.02 5.03 2.91
CA ASP A 262 -12.09 5.61 3.88
C ASP A 262 -11.67 4.60 4.95
N ARG A 263 -12.61 3.78 5.47
CA ARG A 263 -12.27 2.74 6.44
C ARG A 263 -11.42 1.64 5.83
N VAL A 264 -11.71 1.27 4.58
CA VAL A 264 -10.89 0.29 3.85
C VAL A 264 -9.48 0.84 3.64
N ARG A 265 -9.35 2.12 3.24
CA ARG A 265 -8.06 2.79 3.09
C ARG A 265 -7.25 2.77 4.40
N THR A 266 -7.87 3.17 5.49
CA THR A 266 -7.24 3.20 6.81
C THR A 266 -6.85 1.79 7.29
N TRP A 267 -7.67 0.79 7.02
CA TRP A 267 -7.37 -0.61 7.32
C TRP A 267 -6.20 -1.15 6.50
N VAL A 268 -6.21 -0.90 5.19
CA VAL A 268 -5.13 -1.28 4.28
C VAL A 268 -3.82 -0.62 4.71
N TRP A 269 -3.85 0.65 5.09
CA TRP A 269 -2.68 1.35 5.60
C TRP A 269 -2.07 0.65 6.82
N ALA A 270 -2.91 0.30 7.80
CA ALA A 270 -2.46 -0.47 8.96
C ALA A 270 -1.81 -1.81 8.56
N LYS A 271 -2.40 -2.53 7.60
CA LYS A 271 -1.86 -3.80 7.10
C LYS A 271 -0.53 -3.63 6.37
N LEU A 272 -0.37 -2.57 5.58
CA LEU A 272 0.89 -2.25 4.91
C LEU A 272 2.01 -1.99 5.92
N LEU A 273 1.76 -1.25 7.01
CA LEU A 273 2.75 -1.02 8.07
C LEU A 273 3.12 -2.33 8.81
N ILE A 274 2.13 -3.18 9.10
CA ILE A 274 2.38 -4.50 9.71
C ILE A 274 3.26 -5.35 8.79
N ASN A 275 2.95 -5.37 7.50
CA ASN A 275 3.77 -6.07 6.51
C ASN A 275 5.18 -5.49 6.42
N ALA A 276 5.33 -4.17 6.43
CA ALA A 276 6.63 -3.51 6.39
C ALA A 276 7.53 -3.97 7.54
N VAL A 277 7.00 -3.98 8.76
CA VAL A 277 7.76 -4.47 9.93
C VAL A 277 8.12 -5.94 9.79
N ARG A 278 7.24 -6.76 9.20
CA ARG A 278 7.52 -8.17 8.92
C ARG A 278 8.68 -8.34 7.93
N VAL A 279 8.69 -7.53 6.86
CA VAL A 279 9.76 -7.53 5.85
C VAL A 279 11.08 -7.08 6.47
N LEU A 280 11.08 -5.97 7.22
CA LEU A 280 12.27 -5.45 7.92
C LEU A 280 12.89 -6.49 8.86
N LYS A 281 12.07 -7.21 9.63
CA LYS A 281 12.57 -8.29 10.48
C LYS A 281 13.19 -9.44 9.71
N LYS A 282 12.59 -9.83 8.59
CA LYS A 282 13.17 -10.86 7.72
C LYS A 282 14.51 -10.42 7.13
N GLN A 283 14.65 -9.14 6.76
CA GLN A 283 15.90 -8.58 6.27
C GLN A 283 16.97 -8.60 7.37
N ALA A 284 16.65 -8.13 8.57
CA ALA A 284 17.58 -8.15 9.70
C ALA A 284 18.10 -9.55 10.06
N LEU A 285 17.24 -10.59 9.95
CA LEU A 285 17.64 -11.98 10.20
C LEU A 285 18.51 -12.60 9.08
N ARG A 286 18.54 -12.02 7.90
CA ARG A 286 19.40 -12.49 6.79
C ARG A 286 20.83 -11.94 6.85
N HIS A 287 21.06 -10.92 7.67
CA HIS A 287 22.35 -10.27 7.87
C HIS A 287 23.04 -10.68 9.18
N LEU A 288 22.44 -11.61 9.93
CA LEU A 288 23.00 -12.30 11.09
C LEU A 288 23.45 -13.73 10.73
#